data_dfaaa5b08f82d58fee7ed7abadc9af93
#
_entry.id   dfaaa5b08f82d58fee7ed7abadc9af93
#
_cell.length_a   1.000
_cell.length_b   1.000
_cell.length_c   1.000
_cell.angle_alpha   90.00
_cell.angle_beta   90.00
_cell.angle_gamma   90.00
#
_symmetry.space_group_name_H-M   'P 1'
#
loop_
_entity.id
_entity.type
_entity.pdbx_description
1 polymer ?
#
loop_
_entity_poly.entity_id
_entity_poly.type
_entity_poly.pdbx_seq_one_letter_code
_entity_poly.pdbx_strand_id
1 'polypeptide(L)'
;MTPLFLYTAVYLIPTFIMFYMAVDILLRNPKRSQHRLLSLFTFAYGMLFLGEFFRNAAPVSMSPAFVTYWFGNAGLLIFSTSLHFIFRVSNLWKKMPRLLYPGIFYVPMIIVLITYTFQTNVINSQQFERIGAFIYPEFNASYLITMTVGNVFHLLVIGLLFYARTQLRDARRGIINVLLSVALLVLVWDIVFGYNSFYGVMPPYAYMYGGLFWAGALTIAMRRFDYLASYQKRFATLYNLNPSAILLLDRHGRIESANPAAHTLLKEHKLSGQPFADYLPEKKQQGWLQHYEVHFASQRKFNEYETKVLTLEQQERYVVMDADFVFIEQELHGMLLIRDIQSFKEAEQTIRFFAYHDPLTKIPNRRNFYERAGQAILEQDSVTVVVVDLDGFKSINDTYGHQIGDAFLIHLAQLLERTVKPPGFAARVGGDEFFLLLPNQTPDQLHQFAASLLETFQDNPFTLAEELIEIRTSIGLSYSPDHGISLDTLIHHADQAMYHIKYNGKNGYRIHDTLDSIQRPSEGGTR
;
A
#
# COMPACT_ATOMS: atom_id res chain seq x y z
N MET A 1 -34.73 45.87 26.90
CA MET A 1 -33.44 45.17 27.06
C MET A 1 -32.36 46.18 27.38
N THR A 2 -31.50 45.89 28.32
CA THR A 2 -30.35 46.77 28.61
C THR A 2 -29.43 46.77 27.36
N PRO A 3 -28.80 47.92 26.99
CA PRO A 3 -27.89 48.00 25.86
C PRO A 3 -26.79 46.93 25.90
N LEU A 4 -26.30 46.61 27.09
CA LEU A 4 -25.25 45.58 27.32
C LEU A 4 -25.73 44.18 26.90
N PHE A 5 -26.97 43.79 27.17
CA PHE A 5 -27.53 42.52 26.72
C PHE A 5 -27.57 42.43 25.22
N LEU A 6 -27.96 43.53 24.55
CA LEU A 6 -27.99 43.59 23.09
C LEU A 6 -26.58 43.46 22.48
N TYR A 7 -25.57 44.15 23.06
CA TYR A 7 -24.18 44.05 22.61
C TYR A 7 -23.63 42.64 22.80
N THR A 8 -23.97 41.97 23.93
CA THR A 8 -23.59 40.59 24.19
C THR A 8 -24.14 39.66 23.09
N ALA A 9 -25.43 39.77 22.77
CA ALA A 9 -26.05 38.92 21.76
C ALA A 9 -25.48 39.16 20.36
N VAL A 10 -25.28 40.45 20.00
CA VAL A 10 -24.91 40.86 18.66
C VAL A 10 -23.42 40.71 18.37
N TYR A 11 -22.54 40.94 19.34
CA TYR A 11 -21.09 40.94 19.13
C TYR A 11 -20.35 39.86 19.92
N LEU A 12 -20.69 39.65 21.20
CA LEU A 12 -19.91 38.75 22.03
C LEU A 12 -20.16 37.27 21.71
N ILE A 13 -21.41 36.88 21.38
CA ILE A 13 -21.71 35.52 20.91
C ILE A 13 -20.96 35.19 19.62
N PRO A 14 -21.01 36.01 18.56
CA PRO A 14 -20.16 35.81 17.37
C PRO A 14 -18.66 35.73 17.67
N THR A 15 -18.15 36.55 18.59
CA THR A 15 -16.76 36.50 19.04
C THR A 15 -16.40 35.11 19.56
N PHE A 16 -17.20 34.55 20.48
CA PHE A 16 -16.95 33.22 21.04
C PHE A 16 -17.02 32.12 19.98
N ILE A 17 -17.97 32.18 19.05
CA ILE A 17 -18.09 31.25 17.94
C ILE A 17 -16.81 31.27 17.10
N MET A 18 -16.31 32.47 16.75
CA MET A 18 -15.09 32.61 15.94
C MET A 18 -13.85 32.13 16.68
N PHE A 19 -13.70 32.46 17.95
CA PHE A 19 -12.56 32.01 18.75
C PHE A 19 -12.57 30.49 18.97
N TYR A 20 -13.73 29.91 19.27
CA TYR A 20 -13.87 28.45 19.34
C TYR A 20 -13.44 27.77 18.03
N MET A 21 -13.93 28.28 16.89
CA MET A 21 -13.55 27.74 15.59
C MET A 21 -12.06 27.93 15.29
N ALA A 22 -11.49 29.07 15.63
CA ALA A 22 -10.06 29.31 15.41
C ALA A 22 -9.21 28.30 16.16
N VAL A 23 -9.57 27.99 17.42
CA VAL A 23 -8.90 26.98 18.25
C VAL A 23 -9.12 25.58 17.68
N ASP A 24 -10.36 25.20 17.37
CA ASP A 24 -10.67 23.88 16.78
C ASP A 24 -9.86 23.63 15.49
N ILE A 25 -9.82 24.61 14.58
CA ILE A 25 -9.04 24.51 13.33
C ILE A 25 -7.55 24.33 13.62
N LEU A 26 -7.01 25.08 14.59
CA LEU A 26 -5.58 25.01 14.95
C LEU A 26 -5.21 23.65 15.54
N LEU A 27 -6.02 23.16 16.47
CA LEU A 27 -5.77 21.89 17.19
C LEU A 27 -5.86 20.67 16.28
N ARG A 28 -6.62 20.74 15.17
CA ARG A 28 -6.69 19.64 14.19
C ARG A 28 -5.35 19.31 13.55
N ASN A 29 -4.50 20.30 13.26
CA ASN A 29 -3.14 20.09 12.79
C ASN A 29 -2.29 21.38 12.87
N PRO A 30 -1.68 21.69 14.03
CA PRO A 30 -0.94 22.94 14.25
C PRO A 30 0.33 23.07 13.40
N LYS A 31 0.87 21.95 12.88
CA LYS A 31 2.06 21.95 12.03
C LYS A 31 1.78 22.38 10.59
N ARG A 32 0.53 22.25 10.10
CA ARG A 32 0.15 22.63 8.73
C ARG A 32 -0.13 24.12 8.59
N SER A 33 0.52 24.77 7.61
CA SER A 33 0.34 26.19 7.34
C SER A 33 -1.11 26.57 7.01
N GLN A 34 -1.87 25.71 6.32
CA GLN A 34 -3.27 25.95 5.98
C GLN A 34 -4.15 26.07 7.24
N HIS A 35 -3.92 25.23 8.27
CA HIS A 35 -4.66 25.32 9.54
C HIS A 35 -4.30 26.58 10.30
N ARG A 36 -3.02 26.92 10.37
CA ARG A 36 -2.55 28.15 11.03
C ARG A 36 -3.11 29.41 10.38
N LEU A 37 -3.09 29.48 9.05
CA LEU A 37 -3.63 30.63 8.30
C LEU A 37 -5.13 30.79 8.50
N LEU A 38 -5.87 29.69 8.43
CA LEU A 38 -7.31 29.71 8.60
C LEU A 38 -7.72 30.00 10.03
N SER A 39 -6.99 29.47 11.02
CA SER A 39 -7.18 29.81 12.43
C SER A 39 -6.94 31.31 12.66
N LEU A 40 -5.85 31.87 12.11
CA LEU A 40 -5.55 33.30 12.24
C LEU A 40 -6.60 34.19 11.56
N PHE A 41 -7.08 33.80 10.37
CA PHE A 41 -8.18 34.44 9.69
C PHE A 41 -9.46 34.45 10.53
N THR A 42 -9.87 33.31 11.08
CA THR A 42 -11.06 33.19 11.92
C THR A 42 -10.91 33.95 13.23
N PHE A 43 -9.72 33.91 13.83
CA PHE A 43 -9.39 34.69 15.03
C PHE A 43 -9.51 36.19 14.76
N ALA A 44 -9.00 36.68 13.62
CA ALA A 44 -9.07 38.09 13.25
C ALA A 44 -10.54 38.57 13.08
N TYR A 45 -11.43 37.72 12.55
CA TYR A 45 -12.88 38.03 12.57
C TYR A 45 -13.45 38.10 13.98
N GLY A 46 -13.05 37.21 14.87
CA GLY A 46 -13.42 37.30 16.31
C GLY A 46 -12.98 38.60 16.95
N MET A 47 -11.79 39.08 16.60
CA MET A 47 -11.27 40.38 17.06
C MET A 47 -12.07 41.56 16.53
N LEU A 48 -12.63 41.49 15.30
CA LEU A 48 -13.53 42.52 14.81
C LEU A 48 -14.79 42.63 15.67
N PHE A 49 -15.47 41.52 15.92
CA PHE A 49 -16.68 41.49 16.76
C PHE A 49 -16.39 41.96 18.18
N LEU A 50 -15.25 41.54 18.75
CA LEU A 50 -14.84 41.97 20.09
C LEU A 50 -14.57 43.47 20.17
N GLY A 51 -13.92 44.03 19.13
CA GLY A 51 -13.67 45.46 19.00
C GLY A 51 -14.96 46.25 18.95
N GLU A 52 -15.97 45.80 18.19
CA GLU A 52 -17.27 46.40 18.10
C GLU A 52 -18.07 46.32 19.41
N PHE A 53 -17.93 45.22 20.17
CA PHE A 53 -18.51 45.11 21.51
C PHE A 53 -18.00 46.25 22.43
N PHE A 54 -16.66 46.39 22.51
CA PHE A 54 -16.04 47.42 23.34
C PHE A 54 -16.35 48.85 22.85
N ARG A 55 -16.33 49.04 21.53
CA ARG A 55 -16.61 50.35 20.94
C ARG A 55 -18.04 50.85 21.26
N ASN A 56 -19.05 49.98 21.17
CA ASN A 56 -20.42 50.35 21.51
C ASN A 56 -20.67 50.49 23.03
N ALA A 57 -19.88 49.80 23.86
CA ALA A 57 -19.93 49.93 25.30
C ALA A 57 -19.22 51.19 25.85
N ALA A 58 -18.28 51.75 25.05
CA ALA A 58 -17.48 52.91 25.42
C ALA A 58 -18.18 54.25 25.06
N PRO A 59 -17.67 55.40 25.53
CA PRO A 59 -18.10 56.74 25.04
C PRO A 59 -17.84 56.91 23.56
N VAL A 60 -18.73 57.67 22.86
CA VAL A 60 -18.61 57.94 21.43
C VAL A 60 -17.24 58.51 21.04
N SER A 61 -16.67 59.38 21.89
CA SER A 61 -15.35 60.00 21.68
C SER A 61 -14.21 59.01 21.54
N MET A 62 -14.35 57.78 22.02
CA MET A 62 -13.35 56.72 21.88
C MET A 62 -13.47 55.90 20.59
N SER A 63 -14.58 56.05 19.85
CA SER A 63 -14.84 55.28 18.62
C SER A 63 -13.76 55.45 17.55
N PRO A 64 -13.22 56.65 17.28
CA PRO A 64 -12.11 56.83 16.35
C PRO A 64 -10.89 55.99 16.71
N ALA A 65 -10.52 55.90 18.00
CA ALA A 65 -9.40 55.12 18.46
C ALA A 65 -9.62 53.61 18.25
N PHE A 66 -10.82 53.10 18.58
CA PHE A 66 -11.16 51.68 18.36
C PHE A 66 -11.08 51.30 16.87
N VAL A 67 -11.61 52.17 15.99
CA VAL A 67 -11.58 51.90 14.55
C VAL A 67 -10.16 52.01 13.98
N THR A 68 -9.37 52.96 14.44
CA THR A 68 -8.00 53.17 14.00
C THR A 68 -7.09 52.05 14.42
N TYR A 69 -7.04 51.73 15.72
CA TYR A 69 -6.03 50.83 16.29
C TYR A 69 -6.51 49.39 16.40
N TRP A 70 -7.79 49.10 16.27
CA TRP A 70 -8.32 47.76 16.41
C TRP A 70 -9.02 47.27 15.15
N PHE A 71 -10.14 47.87 14.76
CA PHE A 71 -11.00 47.39 13.70
C PHE A 71 -10.29 47.37 12.32
N GLY A 72 -9.64 48.45 11.96
CA GLY A 72 -8.89 48.57 10.71
C GLY A 72 -7.76 47.54 10.60
N ASN A 73 -7.03 47.39 11.69
CA ASN A 73 -5.88 46.44 11.73
C ASN A 73 -6.33 44.98 11.66
N ALA A 74 -7.42 44.61 12.31
CA ALA A 74 -8.01 43.28 12.20
C ALA A 74 -8.51 43.02 10.77
N GLY A 75 -9.13 44.01 10.11
CA GLY A 75 -9.54 43.93 8.72
C GLY A 75 -8.37 43.67 7.76
N LEU A 76 -7.27 44.40 7.89
CA LEU A 76 -6.06 44.19 7.08
C LEU A 76 -5.45 42.78 7.27
N LEU A 77 -5.51 42.26 8.50
CA LEU A 77 -5.04 40.91 8.78
C LEU A 77 -5.94 39.85 8.12
N ILE A 78 -7.25 40.06 8.08
CA ILE A 78 -8.22 39.21 7.37
C ILE A 78 -7.86 39.14 5.89
N PHE A 79 -7.61 40.26 5.23
CA PHE A 79 -7.20 40.31 3.82
C PHE A 79 -5.92 39.54 3.58
N SER A 80 -4.88 39.83 4.34
CA SER A 80 -3.57 39.21 4.21
C SER A 80 -3.62 37.69 4.38
N THR A 81 -4.32 37.23 5.41
CA THR A 81 -4.42 35.80 5.71
C THR A 81 -5.32 35.06 4.73
N SER A 82 -6.41 35.66 4.27
CA SER A 82 -7.32 35.05 3.27
C SER A 82 -6.62 34.83 1.94
N LEU A 83 -5.90 35.81 1.44
CA LEU A 83 -5.15 35.72 0.18
C LEU A 83 -4.05 34.65 0.28
N HIS A 84 -3.25 34.69 1.33
CA HIS A 84 -2.23 33.68 1.58
C HIS A 84 -2.84 32.27 1.67
N PHE A 85 -3.97 32.10 2.36
CA PHE A 85 -4.68 30.82 2.46
C PHE A 85 -5.14 30.30 1.08
N ILE A 86 -5.76 31.16 0.24
CA ILE A 86 -6.21 30.78 -1.10
C ILE A 86 -5.04 30.31 -1.96
N PHE A 87 -3.92 31.03 -1.96
CA PHE A 87 -2.72 30.63 -2.69
C PHE A 87 -2.15 29.28 -2.20
N ARG A 88 -2.27 29.00 -0.91
CA ARG A 88 -1.87 27.70 -0.35
C ARG A 88 -2.79 26.55 -0.75
N VAL A 89 -4.09 26.76 -0.69
CA VAL A 89 -5.10 25.74 -1.03
C VAL A 89 -5.08 25.40 -2.52
N SER A 90 -4.95 26.42 -3.37
CA SER A 90 -4.91 26.29 -4.83
C SER A 90 -3.55 25.81 -5.39
N ASN A 91 -2.52 25.67 -4.54
CA ASN A 91 -1.13 25.41 -4.94
C ASN A 91 -0.48 26.50 -5.83
N LEU A 92 -1.12 27.67 -5.98
CA LEU A 92 -0.58 28.80 -6.77
C LEU A 92 0.75 29.32 -6.21
N TRP A 93 0.99 29.19 -4.90
CA TRP A 93 2.24 29.56 -4.25
C TRP A 93 3.48 28.88 -4.87
N LYS A 94 3.32 27.70 -5.48
CA LYS A 94 4.42 26.98 -6.15
C LYS A 94 4.93 27.69 -7.41
N LYS A 95 4.10 28.55 -8.01
CA LYS A 95 4.43 29.34 -9.21
C LYS A 95 5.02 30.70 -8.86
N MET A 96 5.08 31.06 -7.56
CA MET A 96 5.62 32.35 -7.11
C MET A 96 7.13 32.30 -6.87
N PRO A 97 7.85 33.39 -7.15
CA PRO A 97 9.25 33.54 -6.75
C PRO A 97 9.43 33.39 -5.24
N ARG A 98 10.41 32.61 -4.80
CA ARG A 98 10.65 32.35 -3.37
C ARG A 98 10.91 33.64 -2.57
N LEU A 99 11.48 34.64 -3.19
CA LEU A 99 11.79 35.92 -2.56
C LEU A 99 10.52 36.70 -2.16
N LEU A 100 9.46 36.58 -2.95
CA LEU A 100 8.20 37.29 -2.70
C LEU A 100 7.27 36.53 -1.75
N TYR A 101 7.39 35.23 -1.70
CA TYR A 101 6.53 34.39 -0.87
C TYR A 101 7.14 34.17 0.53
N PRO A 102 6.37 34.30 1.65
CA PRO A 102 4.98 34.73 1.75
C PRO A 102 4.79 36.26 1.92
N GLY A 103 5.86 37.04 1.93
CA GLY A 103 5.87 38.44 2.33
C GLY A 103 4.86 39.31 1.57
N ILE A 104 4.66 39.08 0.27
CA ILE A 104 3.77 39.89 -0.58
C ILE A 104 2.32 39.95 -0.06
N PHE A 105 1.84 38.88 0.60
CA PHE A 105 0.48 38.84 1.14
C PHE A 105 0.30 39.77 2.34
N TYR A 106 1.38 40.16 3.00
CA TYR A 106 1.40 40.99 4.20
C TYR A 106 1.81 42.44 3.92
N VAL A 107 2.01 42.82 2.66
CA VAL A 107 2.25 44.22 2.27
C VAL A 107 1.17 45.17 2.80
N PRO A 108 -0.14 44.81 2.82
CA PRO A 108 -1.16 45.68 3.41
C PRO A 108 -0.93 45.98 4.90
N MET A 109 -0.21 45.14 5.62
CA MET A 109 0.12 45.38 7.04
C MET A 109 1.10 46.55 7.26
N ILE A 110 1.71 47.07 6.19
CA ILE A 110 2.49 48.32 6.25
C ILE A 110 1.61 49.49 6.69
N ILE A 111 0.33 49.47 6.33
CA ILE A 111 -0.63 50.49 6.75
C ILE A 111 -0.77 50.50 8.28
N VAL A 112 -0.73 49.33 8.92
CA VAL A 112 -0.72 49.22 10.39
C VAL A 112 0.48 49.98 10.97
N LEU A 113 1.68 49.75 10.41
CA LEU A 113 2.89 50.43 10.85
C LEU A 113 2.78 51.94 10.68
N ILE A 114 2.28 52.41 9.55
CA ILE A 114 2.02 53.84 9.27
C ILE A 114 1.02 54.41 10.30
N THR A 115 -0.08 53.72 10.55
CA THR A 115 -1.11 54.14 11.53
C THR A 115 -0.54 54.34 12.92
N TYR A 116 0.29 53.39 13.41
CA TYR A 116 0.90 53.51 14.75
C TYR A 116 2.02 54.54 14.82
N THR A 117 2.77 54.72 13.72
CA THR A 117 3.91 55.67 13.71
C THR A 117 3.43 57.11 13.63
N PHE A 118 2.45 57.39 12.77
CA PHE A 118 1.98 58.76 12.50
C PHE A 118 0.71 59.13 13.24
N GLN A 119 0.11 58.17 13.97
CA GLN A 119 -1.15 58.30 14.71
C GLN A 119 -2.29 58.88 13.83
N THR A 120 -2.23 58.58 12.54
CA THR A 120 -3.22 59.00 11.57
C THR A 120 -4.01 57.81 11.04
N ASN A 121 -5.33 57.96 10.90
CA ASN A 121 -6.15 56.95 10.26
C ASN A 121 -6.28 57.25 8.77
N VAL A 122 -5.78 56.36 7.95
CA VAL A 122 -5.88 56.45 6.49
C VAL A 122 -7.13 55.72 5.98
N ILE A 123 -7.72 54.87 6.81
CA ILE A 123 -8.82 53.98 6.45
C ILE A 123 -9.99 54.16 7.41
N ASN A 124 -11.21 54.19 6.85
CA ASN A 124 -12.46 54.25 7.59
C ASN A 124 -12.86 55.64 8.10
N SER A 125 -14.15 55.76 8.49
CA SER A 125 -14.68 57.01 9.07
C SER A 125 -14.07 57.29 10.46
N GLN A 126 -13.89 58.57 10.75
CA GLN A 126 -13.49 59.06 12.08
C GLN A 126 -14.63 59.81 12.78
N GLN A 127 -15.79 59.93 12.13
CA GLN A 127 -16.97 60.61 12.65
C GLN A 127 -18.02 59.56 13.03
N PHE A 128 -18.58 59.69 14.21
CA PHE A 128 -19.49 58.72 14.81
C PHE A 128 -20.62 59.39 15.56
N GLU A 129 -21.82 58.82 15.44
CA GLU A 129 -23.01 59.27 16.11
C GLU A 129 -23.71 58.12 16.84
N ARG A 130 -24.23 58.35 18.04
CA ARG A 130 -25.04 57.36 18.76
C ARG A 130 -26.50 57.48 18.33
N ILE A 131 -27.02 56.45 17.68
CA ILE A 131 -28.42 56.37 17.30
C ILE A 131 -29.04 55.16 17.98
N GLY A 132 -29.96 55.41 18.92
CA GLY A 132 -30.52 54.35 19.76
C GLY A 132 -29.46 53.64 20.62
N ALA A 133 -29.38 52.32 20.54
CA ALA A 133 -28.45 51.55 21.32
C ALA A 133 -27.02 51.54 20.74
N PHE A 134 -26.82 51.85 19.46
CA PHE A 134 -25.55 51.66 18.79
C PHE A 134 -24.86 52.97 18.40
N ILE A 135 -23.55 52.91 18.19
CA ILE A 135 -22.72 54.02 17.66
C ILE A 135 -22.42 53.74 16.20
N TYR A 136 -22.95 54.54 15.28
CA TYR A 136 -22.77 54.38 13.84
C TYR A 136 -21.64 55.26 13.31
N PRO A 137 -20.88 54.79 12.31
CA PRO A 137 -19.97 55.64 11.55
C PRO A 137 -20.74 56.53 10.61
N GLU A 138 -20.23 57.72 10.34
CA GLU A 138 -20.69 58.53 9.24
C GLU A 138 -20.21 57.94 7.90
N PHE A 139 -21.12 57.87 6.90
CA PHE A 139 -20.83 57.38 5.54
C PHE A 139 -20.12 58.46 4.71
N ASN A 140 -18.98 58.89 5.19
CA ASN A 140 -18.14 59.88 4.50
C ASN A 140 -17.25 59.26 3.41
N ALA A 141 -16.48 60.08 2.67
CA ALA A 141 -15.64 59.64 1.58
C ALA A 141 -14.60 58.54 2.04
N SER A 142 -13.99 58.69 3.23
CA SER A 142 -13.05 57.72 3.76
C SER A 142 -13.69 56.35 4.02
N TYR A 143 -14.91 56.33 4.54
CA TYR A 143 -15.69 55.11 4.72
C TYR A 143 -15.98 54.43 3.38
N LEU A 144 -16.51 55.20 2.39
CA LEU A 144 -16.89 54.67 1.07
C LEU A 144 -15.67 54.15 0.28
N ILE A 145 -14.54 54.83 0.36
CA ILE A 145 -13.29 54.38 -0.25
C ILE A 145 -12.87 53.05 0.35
N THR A 146 -12.89 52.94 1.69
CA THR A 146 -12.53 51.70 2.38
C THR A 146 -13.39 50.53 1.98
N MET A 147 -14.72 50.74 1.93
CA MET A 147 -15.68 49.71 1.48
C MET A 147 -15.44 49.30 0.03
N THR A 148 -15.18 50.27 -0.85
CA THR A 148 -14.92 49.97 -2.26
C THR A 148 -13.64 49.19 -2.45
N VAL A 149 -12.56 49.57 -1.78
CA VAL A 149 -11.29 48.82 -1.80
C VAL A 149 -11.50 47.40 -1.28
N GLY A 150 -12.26 47.23 -0.19
CA GLY A 150 -12.61 45.92 0.36
C GLY A 150 -13.38 45.04 -0.63
N ASN A 151 -14.39 45.60 -1.31
CA ASN A 151 -15.16 44.87 -2.32
C ASN A 151 -14.37 44.52 -3.58
N VAL A 152 -13.48 45.40 -4.05
CA VAL A 152 -12.56 45.12 -5.16
C VAL A 152 -11.62 43.96 -4.77
N PHE A 153 -11.10 43.97 -3.54
CA PHE A 153 -10.29 42.86 -3.04
C PHE A 153 -11.11 41.55 -2.96
N HIS A 154 -12.36 41.63 -2.53
CA HIS A 154 -13.25 40.47 -2.47
C HIS A 154 -13.51 39.88 -3.86
N LEU A 155 -13.71 40.73 -4.88
CA LEU A 155 -13.79 40.30 -6.29
C LEU A 155 -12.52 39.62 -6.77
N LEU A 156 -11.32 40.10 -6.35
CA LEU A 156 -10.06 39.44 -6.62
C LEU A 156 -10.05 38.01 -6.01
N VAL A 157 -10.51 37.87 -4.76
CA VAL A 157 -10.61 36.55 -4.08
C VAL A 157 -11.53 35.61 -4.86
N ILE A 158 -12.70 36.10 -5.32
CA ILE A 158 -13.63 35.30 -6.14
C ILE A 158 -12.98 34.89 -7.47
N GLY A 159 -12.28 35.78 -8.14
CA GLY A 159 -11.54 35.48 -9.38
C GLY A 159 -10.45 34.40 -9.16
N LEU A 160 -9.71 34.51 -8.06
CA LEU A 160 -8.70 33.48 -7.69
C LEU A 160 -9.32 32.14 -7.34
N LEU A 161 -10.45 32.10 -6.64
CA LEU A 161 -11.18 30.86 -6.36
C LEU A 161 -11.73 30.25 -7.65
N PHE A 162 -12.24 31.05 -8.56
CA PHE A 162 -12.70 30.59 -9.87
C PHE A 162 -11.55 30.01 -10.69
N TYR A 163 -10.40 30.68 -10.75
CA TYR A 163 -9.19 30.18 -11.39
C TYR A 163 -8.70 28.88 -10.71
N ALA A 164 -8.67 28.83 -9.38
CA ALA A 164 -8.29 27.63 -8.65
C ALA A 164 -9.19 26.42 -8.98
N ARG A 165 -10.48 26.66 -9.16
CA ARG A 165 -11.47 25.65 -9.55
C ARG A 165 -11.12 24.99 -10.89
N THR A 166 -10.60 25.74 -11.87
CA THR A 166 -10.21 25.19 -13.19
C THR A 166 -8.97 24.31 -13.13
N GLN A 167 -8.10 24.50 -12.13
CA GLN A 167 -6.82 23.79 -11.97
C GLN A 167 -6.92 22.51 -11.11
N LEU A 168 -8.03 22.28 -10.41
CA LEU A 168 -8.18 21.20 -9.45
C LEU A 168 -9.03 20.04 -9.98
N ARG A 169 -8.71 18.81 -9.56
CA ARG A 169 -9.48 17.60 -9.86
C ARG A 169 -10.64 17.40 -8.87
N ASP A 170 -11.62 16.58 -9.24
CA ASP A 170 -12.99 16.50 -8.71
C ASP A 170 -13.17 16.58 -7.18
N ALA A 171 -12.42 15.85 -6.39
CA ALA A 171 -12.58 15.86 -4.93
C ALA A 171 -12.30 17.24 -4.28
N ARG A 172 -11.36 18.01 -4.83
CA ARG A 172 -11.03 19.35 -4.33
C ARG A 172 -11.91 20.45 -4.94
N ARG A 173 -12.53 20.22 -6.09
CA ARG A 173 -13.49 21.15 -6.70
C ARG A 173 -14.70 21.38 -5.80
N GLY A 174 -15.19 20.32 -5.10
CA GLY A 174 -16.30 20.47 -4.16
C GLY A 174 -16.05 21.50 -3.07
N ILE A 175 -14.84 21.50 -2.51
CA ILE A 175 -14.43 22.48 -1.49
C ILE A 175 -14.39 23.90 -2.07
N ILE A 176 -13.76 24.07 -3.23
CA ILE A 176 -13.68 25.37 -3.89
C ILE A 176 -15.08 25.89 -4.27
N ASN A 177 -16.00 25.01 -4.69
CA ASN A 177 -17.38 25.41 -4.99
C ASN A 177 -18.09 25.97 -3.75
N VAL A 178 -17.94 25.33 -2.57
CA VAL A 178 -18.51 25.85 -1.31
C VAL A 178 -17.90 27.21 -0.97
N LEU A 179 -16.57 27.35 -1.04
CA LEU A 179 -15.90 28.62 -0.76
C LEU A 179 -16.30 29.71 -1.76
N LEU A 180 -16.46 29.39 -3.04
CA LEU A 180 -16.88 30.30 -4.08
C LEU A 180 -18.33 30.75 -3.87
N SER A 181 -19.24 29.83 -3.57
CA SER A 181 -20.66 30.17 -3.30
C SER A 181 -20.79 31.11 -2.12
N VAL A 182 -20.02 30.89 -1.06
CA VAL A 182 -20.03 31.76 0.12
C VAL A 182 -19.36 33.10 -0.19
N ALA A 183 -18.26 33.12 -0.95
CA ALA A 183 -17.64 34.37 -1.37
C ALA A 183 -18.62 35.27 -2.15
N LEU A 184 -19.40 34.67 -3.06
CA LEU A 184 -20.45 35.42 -3.79
C LEU A 184 -21.55 35.90 -2.84
N LEU A 185 -22.00 35.07 -1.90
CA LEU A 185 -23.00 35.48 -0.89
C LEU A 185 -22.49 36.64 -0.05
N VAL A 186 -21.24 36.56 0.43
CA VAL A 186 -20.61 37.60 1.26
C VAL A 186 -20.43 38.87 0.46
N LEU A 187 -20.06 38.81 -0.83
CA LEU A 187 -19.98 40.02 -1.67
C LEU A 187 -21.34 40.75 -1.77
N VAL A 188 -22.41 39.99 -1.99
CA VAL A 188 -23.78 40.60 -2.02
C VAL A 188 -24.12 41.20 -0.65
N TRP A 189 -23.78 40.48 0.44
CA TRP A 189 -23.97 40.97 1.81
C TRP A 189 -23.18 42.24 2.07
N ASP A 190 -21.90 42.30 1.68
CA ASP A 190 -21.04 43.48 1.84
C ASP A 190 -21.56 44.69 1.05
N ILE A 191 -22.07 44.49 -0.16
CA ILE A 191 -22.66 45.55 -0.97
C ILE A 191 -23.94 46.10 -0.32
N VAL A 192 -24.83 45.19 0.13
CA VAL A 192 -26.12 45.62 0.71
C VAL A 192 -25.90 46.36 2.04
N PHE A 193 -25.09 45.77 2.94
CA PHE A 193 -24.92 46.28 4.31
C PHE A 193 -23.71 47.20 4.48
N GLY A 194 -22.85 47.31 3.50
CA GLY A 194 -21.67 48.18 3.53
C GLY A 194 -21.95 49.57 2.92
N TYR A 195 -22.85 49.69 1.94
CA TYR A 195 -23.15 50.96 1.29
C TYR A 195 -24.51 51.59 1.71
N ASN A 196 -25.32 50.85 2.46
CA ASN A 196 -26.59 51.36 2.94
C ASN A 196 -26.60 51.43 4.46
N SER A 197 -27.15 52.52 5.00
CA SER A 197 -27.34 52.70 6.42
C SER A 197 -28.71 52.15 6.85
N PHE A 198 -28.71 51.26 7.82
CA PHE A 198 -29.91 50.67 8.44
C PHE A 198 -30.01 51.14 9.91
N TYR A 199 -29.94 52.43 10.12
CA TYR A 199 -29.93 53.05 11.46
C TYR A 199 -31.08 52.55 12.34
N GLY A 200 -30.75 52.09 13.54
CA GLY A 200 -31.72 51.60 14.53
C GLY A 200 -32.31 50.22 14.24
N VAL A 201 -32.12 49.64 13.05
CA VAL A 201 -32.61 48.31 12.68
C VAL A 201 -31.50 47.28 12.72
N MET A 202 -30.33 47.58 12.16
CA MET A 202 -29.17 46.70 12.13
C MET A 202 -28.01 47.32 12.92
N PRO A 203 -27.14 46.51 13.54
CA PRO A 203 -25.95 47.05 14.18
C PRO A 203 -24.99 47.68 13.16
N PRO A 204 -24.15 48.66 13.60
CA PRO A 204 -23.12 49.24 12.73
C PRO A 204 -22.18 48.18 12.20
N TYR A 205 -21.62 48.44 11.03
CA TYR A 205 -20.75 47.51 10.32
C TYR A 205 -21.36 46.10 10.11
N ALA A 206 -22.69 46.08 9.80
CA ALA A 206 -23.42 44.82 9.62
C ALA A 206 -22.78 43.88 8.56
N TYR A 207 -22.00 44.41 7.61
CA TYR A 207 -21.27 43.65 6.63
C TYR A 207 -20.26 42.66 7.27
N MET A 208 -19.72 42.95 8.45
CA MET A 208 -18.77 42.02 9.13
C MET A 208 -19.38 40.65 9.45
N TYR A 209 -20.72 40.54 9.52
CA TYR A 209 -21.42 39.26 9.70
C TYR A 209 -21.21 38.28 8.53
N GLY A 210 -20.72 38.76 7.38
CA GLY A 210 -20.22 37.92 6.29
C GLY A 210 -19.17 36.88 6.76
N GLY A 211 -18.39 37.21 7.83
CA GLY A 211 -17.49 36.27 8.47
C GLY A 211 -18.17 35.03 9.05
N LEU A 212 -19.42 35.13 9.53
CA LEU A 212 -20.18 33.98 10.01
C LEU A 212 -20.58 33.02 8.88
N PHE A 213 -20.85 33.55 7.67
CA PHE A 213 -21.10 32.72 6.49
C PHE A 213 -19.83 31.93 6.12
N TRP A 214 -18.66 32.57 6.21
CA TRP A 214 -17.38 31.87 6.05
C TRP A 214 -17.19 30.78 7.09
N ALA A 215 -17.52 31.03 8.35
CA ALA A 215 -17.45 30.03 9.41
C ALA A 215 -18.36 28.83 9.13
N GLY A 216 -19.60 29.09 8.68
CA GLY A 216 -20.53 28.05 8.25
C GLY A 216 -19.99 27.22 7.08
N ALA A 217 -19.47 27.89 6.04
CA ALA A 217 -18.88 27.24 4.87
C ALA A 217 -17.70 26.33 5.24
N LEU A 218 -16.82 26.81 6.11
CA LEU A 218 -15.70 26.03 6.60
C LEU A 218 -16.14 24.80 7.39
N THR A 219 -17.17 24.95 8.23
CA THR A 219 -17.77 23.82 8.95
C THR A 219 -18.34 22.78 8.00
N ILE A 220 -19.05 23.20 6.96
CA ILE A 220 -19.57 22.31 5.90
C ILE A 220 -18.42 21.64 5.16
N ALA A 221 -17.38 22.39 4.78
CA ALA A 221 -16.22 21.86 4.07
C ALA A 221 -15.47 20.82 4.92
N MET A 222 -15.29 21.07 6.22
CA MET A 222 -14.66 20.14 7.14
C MET A 222 -15.46 18.84 7.34
N ARG A 223 -16.80 18.95 7.43
CA ARG A 223 -17.66 17.77 7.67
C ARG A 223 -17.93 16.97 6.41
N ARG A 224 -18.27 17.64 5.27
CA ARG A 224 -18.70 16.96 4.04
C ARG A 224 -17.55 16.45 3.18
N PHE A 225 -16.43 17.17 3.14
CA PHE A 225 -15.29 16.85 2.27
C PHE A 225 -14.05 16.40 3.04
N ASP A 226 -14.18 16.17 4.34
CA ASP A 226 -13.03 15.83 5.20
C ASP A 226 -11.87 16.85 5.08
N TYR A 227 -12.24 18.10 4.75
CA TYR A 227 -11.29 19.18 4.57
C TYR A 227 -10.67 19.54 5.92
N LEU A 228 -9.35 19.67 5.95
CA LEU A 228 -8.61 19.87 7.20
C LEU A 228 -8.80 18.70 8.20
N ALA A 229 -8.88 17.45 7.69
CA ALA A 229 -8.95 16.26 8.53
C ALA A 229 -7.85 16.28 9.60
N SER A 230 -8.23 15.92 10.81
CA SER A 230 -7.28 15.85 11.94
C SER A 230 -6.17 14.84 11.66
N TYR A 231 -5.04 15.03 12.31
CA TYR A 231 -3.93 14.08 12.24
C TYR A 231 -4.36 12.68 12.69
N GLN A 232 -5.14 12.61 13.76
CA GLN A 232 -5.69 11.35 14.30
C GLN A 232 -6.54 10.59 13.29
N LYS A 233 -7.46 11.27 12.59
CA LYS A 233 -8.31 10.62 11.58
C LYS A 233 -7.51 10.06 10.41
N ARG A 234 -6.46 10.76 9.98
CA ARG A 234 -5.57 10.26 8.92
C ARG A 234 -4.77 9.06 9.37
N PHE A 235 -4.28 9.09 10.60
CA PHE A 235 -3.54 7.98 11.17
C PHE A 235 -4.43 6.75 11.33
N ALA A 236 -5.64 6.92 11.86
CA ALA A 236 -6.64 5.84 11.95
C ALA A 236 -6.97 5.23 10.57
N THR A 237 -7.08 6.07 9.53
CA THR A 237 -7.32 5.58 8.17
C THR A 237 -6.12 4.74 7.67
N LEU A 238 -4.88 5.20 7.85
CA LEU A 238 -3.68 4.44 7.46
C LEU A 238 -3.55 3.13 8.23
N TYR A 239 -3.83 3.14 9.53
CA TYR A 239 -3.84 1.96 10.38
C TYR A 239 -4.88 0.94 9.91
N ASN A 240 -6.11 1.39 9.64
CA ASN A 240 -7.20 0.51 9.22
C ASN A 240 -7.06 -0.01 7.78
N LEU A 241 -6.44 0.74 6.88
CA LEU A 241 -6.22 0.34 5.48
C LEU A 241 -4.90 -0.40 5.25
N ASN A 242 -4.06 -0.55 6.28
CA ASN A 242 -2.82 -1.30 6.14
C ASN A 242 -3.13 -2.78 5.87
N PRO A 243 -2.61 -3.38 4.78
CA PRO A 243 -2.82 -4.79 4.47
C PRO A 243 -2.10 -5.73 5.45
N SER A 244 -1.07 -5.25 6.13
CA SER A 244 -0.41 -6.03 7.19
C SER A 244 -1.21 -5.96 8.48
N ALA A 245 -1.27 -7.07 9.20
CA ALA A 245 -1.85 -7.09 10.54
C ALA A 245 -0.97 -6.26 11.50
N ILE A 246 -1.59 -5.32 12.21
CA ILE A 246 -0.94 -4.49 13.23
C ILE A 246 -1.60 -4.74 14.56
N LEU A 247 -0.82 -5.17 15.53
CA LEU A 247 -1.24 -5.36 16.91
C LEU A 247 -0.48 -4.42 17.82
N LEU A 248 -1.18 -3.86 18.80
CA LEU A 248 -0.57 -3.18 19.93
C LEU A 248 -0.63 -4.12 21.13
N LEU A 249 0.51 -4.37 21.74
CA LEU A 249 0.66 -5.33 22.83
C LEU A 249 1.13 -4.64 24.11
N ASP A 250 0.62 -5.09 25.25
CA ASP A 250 1.12 -4.68 26.55
C ASP A 250 2.48 -5.35 26.88
N ARG A 251 3.03 -5.05 28.07
CA ARG A 251 4.30 -5.63 28.54
C ARG A 251 4.29 -7.17 28.65
N HIS A 252 3.12 -7.78 28.76
CA HIS A 252 2.92 -9.23 28.89
C HIS A 252 2.56 -9.91 27.55
N GLY A 253 2.62 -9.18 26.43
CA GLY A 253 2.25 -9.70 25.12
C GLY A 253 0.75 -9.89 24.91
N ARG A 254 -0.11 -9.23 25.73
CA ARG A 254 -1.56 -9.22 25.51
C ARG A 254 -1.93 -8.16 24.50
N ILE A 255 -2.87 -8.48 23.64
CA ILE A 255 -3.34 -7.59 22.58
C ILE A 255 -4.24 -6.51 23.19
N GLU A 256 -3.85 -5.26 23.08
CA GLU A 256 -4.67 -4.11 23.46
C GLU A 256 -5.51 -3.60 22.31
N SER A 257 -4.92 -3.55 21.12
CA SER A 257 -5.57 -3.07 19.90
C SER A 257 -5.09 -3.85 18.69
N ALA A 258 -5.98 -4.01 17.72
CA ALA A 258 -5.73 -4.70 16.46
C ALA A 258 -6.38 -3.95 15.30
N ASN A 259 -5.70 -3.88 14.14
CA ASN A 259 -6.30 -3.34 12.94
C ASN A 259 -7.19 -4.40 12.22
N PRO A 260 -8.03 -4.00 11.24
CA PRO A 260 -8.88 -4.94 10.50
C PRO A 260 -8.12 -6.10 9.84
N ALA A 261 -6.88 -5.87 9.37
CA ALA A 261 -6.07 -6.92 8.77
C ALA A 261 -5.67 -8.01 9.79
N ALA A 262 -5.45 -7.64 11.06
CA ALA A 262 -5.17 -8.61 12.13
C ALA A 262 -6.38 -9.52 12.40
N HIS A 263 -7.59 -8.95 12.44
CA HIS A 263 -8.82 -9.73 12.57
C HIS A 263 -9.02 -10.70 11.39
N THR A 264 -8.69 -10.25 10.18
CA THR A 264 -8.77 -11.09 8.97
C THR A 264 -7.74 -12.21 8.99
N LEU A 265 -6.49 -11.92 9.37
CA LEU A 265 -5.40 -12.90 9.42
C LEU A 265 -5.68 -14.00 10.44
N LEU A 266 -6.08 -13.62 11.66
CA LEU A 266 -6.30 -14.56 12.77
C LEU A 266 -7.71 -15.15 12.77
N LYS A 267 -8.60 -14.65 11.89
CA LYS A 267 -10.03 -15.03 11.80
C LYS A 267 -10.79 -14.90 13.13
N GLU A 268 -10.43 -13.90 13.94
CA GLU A 268 -10.96 -13.68 15.28
C GLU A 268 -11.56 -12.28 15.40
N HIS A 269 -12.79 -12.19 15.89
CA HIS A 269 -13.51 -10.91 16.06
C HIS A 269 -13.14 -10.17 17.36
N LYS A 270 -12.67 -10.88 18.38
CA LYS A 270 -12.34 -10.29 19.68
C LYS A 270 -10.90 -10.61 20.09
N LEU A 271 -9.97 -9.84 19.55
CA LEU A 271 -8.54 -9.99 19.85
C LEU A 271 -8.11 -9.27 21.14
N SER A 272 -8.76 -8.17 21.50
CA SER A 272 -8.37 -7.36 22.66
C SER A 272 -8.48 -8.15 23.97
N GLY A 273 -7.43 -8.08 24.80
CA GLY A 273 -7.28 -8.79 26.06
C GLY A 273 -6.69 -10.20 25.95
N GLN A 274 -6.61 -10.77 24.75
CA GLN A 274 -6.05 -12.11 24.54
C GLN A 274 -4.51 -12.07 24.49
N PRO A 275 -3.81 -13.08 25.02
CA PRO A 275 -2.36 -13.21 24.82
C PRO A 275 -2.08 -13.49 23.33
N PHE A 276 -1.16 -12.76 22.71
CA PHE A 276 -0.79 -13.06 21.31
C PHE A 276 -0.15 -14.45 21.19
N ALA A 277 0.51 -14.94 22.23
CA ALA A 277 1.12 -16.26 22.25
C ALA A 277 0.12 -17.40 21.93
N ASP A 278 -1.17 -17.25 22.28
CA ASP A 278 -2.21 -18.27 22.02
C ASP A 278 -2.45 -18.52 20.52
N TYR A 279 -2.05 -17.56 19.67
CA TYR A 279 -2.11 -17.67 18.21
C TYR A 279 -0.83 -18.27 17.60
N LEU A 280 0.08 -18.79 18.42
CA LEU A 280 1.29 -19.49 17.96
C LEU A 280 1.20 -20.99 18.25
N PRO A 281 1.86 -21.86 17.46
CA PRO A 281 1.96 -23.27 17.78
C PRO A 281 2.53 -23.48 19.20
N GLU A 282 1.97 -24.40 19.98
CA GLU A 282 2.31 -24.61 21.40
C GLU A 282 3.83 -24.63 21.67
N LYS A 283 4.59 -25.32 20.82
CA LYS A 283 6.06 -25.40 20.93
C LYS A 283 6.78 -24.06 20.78
N LYS A 284 6.11 -23.04 20.24
CA LYS A 284 6.67 -21.71 19.98
C LYS A 284 6.19 -20.65 20.98
N GLN A 285 5.12 -20.87 21.71
CA GLN A 285 4.48 -19.90 22.60
C GLN A 285 5.43 -19.36 23.67
N GLN A 286 6.04 -20.25 24.43
CA GLN A 286 6.94 -19.86 25.52
C GLN A 286 8.21 -19.17 25.01
N GLY A 287 8.82 -19.69 23.94
CA GLY A 287 10.02 -19.10 23.35
C GLY A 287 9.76 -17.70 22.76
N TRP A 288 8.58 -17.50 22.15
CA TRP A 288 8.20 -16.19 21.64
C TRP A 288 7.94 -15.19 22.77
N LEU A 289 7.24 -15.59 23.84
CA LEU A 289 6.96 -14.72 24.96
C LEU A 289 8.25 -14.23 25.64
N GLN A 290 9.18 -15.13 25.87
CA GLN A 290 10.51 -14.79 26.41
C GLN A 290 11.28 -13.84 25.48
N HIS A 291 11.24 -14.09 24.17
CA HIS A 291 11.85 -13.22 23.17
C HIS A 291 11.23 -11.82 23.19
N TYR A 292 9.90 -11.73 23.23
CA TYR A 292 9.18 -10.47 23.30
C TYR A 292 9.51 -9.68 24.57
N GLU A 293 9.46 -10.30 25.77
CA GLU A 293 9.74 -9.66 27.05
C GLU A 293 11.16 -9.08 27.14
N VAL A 294 12.16 -9.80 26.61
CA VAL A 294 13.55 -9.31 26.57
C VAL A 294 13.65 -8.06 25.68
N HIS A 295 13.00 -8.07 24.52
CA HIS A 295 13.01 -6.93 23.61
C HIS A 295 12.20 -5.76 24.14
N PHE A 296 11.07 -6.03 24.78
CA PHE A 296 10.24 -5.02 25.46
C PHE A 296 11.02 -4.31 26.58
N ALA A 297 11.67 -5.06 27.47
CA ALA A 297 12.44 -4.51 28.57
C ALA A 297 13.65 -3.67 28.11
N SER A 298 14.28 -4.09 27.00
CA SER A 298 15.43 -3.39 26.42
C SER A 298 15.04 -2.31 25.40
N GLN A 299 13.76 -2.18 25.05
CA GLN A 299 13.22 -1.32 24.00
C GLN A 299 13.92 -1.50 22.64
N ARG A 300 14.39 -2.71 22.37
CA ARG A 300 15.08 -3.03 21.12
C ARG A 300 14.12 -3.70 20.15
N LYS A 301 13.90 -3.08 19.01
CA LYS A 301 13.14 -3.68 17.91
C LYS A 301 13.73 -4.99 17.44
N PHE A 302 12.88 -5.89 16.97
CA PHE A 302 13.29 -7.05 16.19
C PHE A 302 12.57 -7.06 14.85
N ASN A 303 13.21 -7.61 13.84
CA ASN A 303 12.66 -7.65 12.49
C ASN A 303 12.81 -9.08 11.95
N GLU A 304 11.97 -9.41 10.94
CA GLU A 304 12.06 -10.65 10.16
C GLU A 304 11.95 -11.94 10.99
N TYR A 305 11.20 -11.90 12.09
CA TYR A 305 10.94 -13.11 12.86
C TYR A 305 9.93 -13.99 12.11
N GLU A 306 10.44 -15.00 11.39
CA GLU A 306 9.62 -15.94 10.63
C GLU A 306 9.05 -17.03 11.54
N THR A 307 7.75 -17.22 11.50
CA THR A 307 7.03 -18.24 12.26
C THR A 307 5.71 -18.62 11.59
N LYS A 308 4.95 -19.48 12.26
CA LYS A 308 3.56 -19.77 11.88
C LYS A 308 2.63 -19.18 12.92
N VAL A 309 1.48 -18.69 12.49
CA VAL A 309 0.35 -18.35 13.36
C VAL A 309 -0.80 -19.33 13.10
N LEU A 310 -1.58 -19.57 14.15
CA LEU A 310 -2.81 -20.36 14.10
C LEU A 310 -4.00 -19.42 13.99
N THR A 311 -4.86 -19.65 13.04
CA THR A 311 -6.18 -19.00 13.00
C THR A 311 -7.10 -19.61 14.08
N LEU A 312 -8.23 -18.95 14.37
CA LEU A 312 -9.26 -19.53 15.25
C LEU A 312 -9.71 -20.94 14.79
N GLU A 313 -9.68 -21.19 13.48
CA GLU A 313 -10.00 -22.50 12.88
C GLU A 313 -8.80 -23.49 12.93
N GLN A 314 -7.77 -23.20 13.70
CA GLN A 314 -6.55 -24.01 13.82
C GLN A 314 -5.77 -24.21 12.49
N GLN A 315 -5.97 -23.33 11.51
CA GLN A 315 -5.18 -23.35 10.28
C GLN A 315 -3.85 -22.64 10.49
N GLU A 316 -2.76 -23.31 10.11
CA GLU A 316 -1.44 -22.70 10.13
C GLU A 316 -1.24 -21.73 8.96
N ARG A 317 -0.68 -20.55 9.23
CA ARG A 317 -0.26 -19.55 8.25
C ARG A 317 1.17 -19.13 8.49
N TYR A 318 2.00 -19.16 7.46
CA TYR A 318 3.35 -18.62 7.53
C TYR A 318 3.32 -17.10 7.59
N VAL A 319 4.00 -16.53 8.56
CA VAL A 319 4.09 -15.09 8.77
C VAL A 319 5.51 -14.65 9.06
N VAL A 320 5.80 -13.39 8.74
CA VAL A 320 6.97 -12.66 9.20
C VAL A 320 6.50 -11.54 10.13
N MET A 321 7.14 -11.42 11.28
CA MET A 321 6.80 -10.43 12.30
C MET A 321 7.95 -9.45 12.51
N ASP A 322 7.60 -8.17 12.54
CA ASP A 322 8.48 -7.08 12.96
C ASP A 322 7.87 -6.43 14.20
N ALA A 323 8.68 -6.13 15.21
CA ALA A 323 8.22 -5.41 16.39
C ALA A 323 9.04 -4.16 16.66
N ASP A 324 8.35 -3.11 17.06
CA ASP A 324 8.92 -1.87 17.59
C ASP A 324 8.22 -1.49 18.90
N PHE A 325 8.86 -0.65 19.72
CA PHE A 325 8.36 -0.29 21.05
C PHE A 325 8.13 1.22 21.11
N VAL A 326 6.89 1.60 21.40
CA VAL A 326 6.42 2.97 21.31
C VAL A 326 5.78 3.42 22.62
N PHE A 327 5.99 4.70 22.99
CA PHE A 327 5.29 5.30 24.12
C PHE A 327 3.96 5.90 23.67
N ILE A 328 2.87 5.46 24.29
CA ILE A 328 1.52 6.02 24.12
C ILE A 328 1.04 6.42 25.53
N GLU A 329 0.63 7.69 25.70
CA GLU A 329 0.15 8.23 26.99
C GLU A 329 1.09 7.95 28.18
N GLN A 330 2.42 7.97 27.93
CA GLN A 330 3.50 7.67 28.86
C GLN A 330 3.67 6.19 29.25
N GLU A 331 2.89 5.28 28.67
CA GLU A 331 3.06 3.84 28.82
C GLU A 331 3.78 3.26 27.60
N LEU A 332 4.64 2.29 27.82
CA LEU A 332 5.38 1.58 26.77
C LEU A 332 4.51 0.45 26.22
N HIS A 333 4.38 0.40 24.90
CA HIS A 333 3.65 -0.64 24.18
C HIS A 333 4.53 -1.28 23.11
N GLY A 334 4.31 -2.55 22.84
CA GLY A 334 4.90 -3.23 21.68
C GLY A 334 3.97 -3.11 20.47
N MET A 335 4.46 -2.56 19.38
CA MET A 335 3.76 -2.55 18.10
C MET A 335 4.27 -3.70 17.25
N LEU A 336 3.45 -4.72 17.04
CA LEU A 336 3.75 -5.90 16.25
C LEU A 336 3.12 -5.77 14.86
N LEU A 337 3.94 -5.81 13.83
CA LEU A 337 3.54 -5.86 12.43
C LEU A 337 3.69 -7.29 11.92
N ILE A 338 2.60 -7.88 11.43
CA ILE A 338 2.59 -9.26 10.94
C ILE A 338 2.22 -9.26 9.47
N ARG A 339 3.10 -9.84 8.65
CA ARG A 339 2.89 -10.04 7.22
C ARG A 339 2.61 -11.51 6.93
N ASP A 340 1.48 -11.80 6.30
CA ASP A 340 1.18 -13.14 5.78
C ASP A 340 2.09 -13.40 4.57
N ILE A 341 2.88 -14.48 4.64
CA ILE A 341 3.78 -14.92 3.57
C ILE A 341 3.39 -16.30 3.03
N GLN A 342 2.16 -16.77 3.33
CA GLN A 342 1.70 -18.10 2.93
C GLN A 342 1.80 -18.30 1.41
N SER A 343 1.26 -17.36 0.63
CA SER A 343 1.30 -17.44 -0.83
C SER A 343 2.74 -17.40 -1.38
N PHE A 344 3.63 -16.67 -0.73
CA PHE A 344 5.05 -16.64 -1.10
C PHE A 344 5.71 -18.00 -0.86
N LYS A 345 5.47 -18.63 0.30
CA LYS A 345 6.00 -19.97 0.61
C LYS A 345 5.45 -21.06 -0.32
N GLU A 346 4.17 -21.00 -0.66
CA GLU A 346 3.55 -21.90 -1.63
C GLU A 346 4.15 -21.72 -3.03
N ALA A 347 4.36 -20.48 -3.46
CA ALA A 347 5.01 -20.16 -4.73
C ALA A 347 6.48 -20.64 -4.73
N GLU A 348 7.22 -20.41 -3.65
CA GLU A 348 8.60 -20.87 -3.49
C GLU A 348 8.69 -22.41 -3.59
N GLN A 349 7.81 -23.13 -2.90
CA GLN A 349 7.74 -24.60 -2.97
C GLN A 349 7.39 -25.07 -4.37
N THR A 350 6.44 -24.40 -5.02
CA THR A 350 6.03 -24.71 -6.40
C THR A 350 7.19 -24.50 -7.39
N ILE A 351 7.87 -23.36 -7.30
CA ILE A 351 9.06 -23.08 -8.13
C ILE A 351 10.15 -24.12 -7.90
N ARG A 352 10.42 -24.44 -6.63
CA ARG A 352 11.42 -25.46 -6.28
C ARG A 352 11.03 -26.83 -6.83
N PHE A 353 9.75 -27.20 -6.75
CA PHE A 353 9.26 -28.45 -7.32
C PHE A 353 9.52 -28.49 -8.83
N PHE A 354 9.09 -27.47 -9.60
CA PHE A 354 9.29 -27.44 -11.06
C PHE A 354 10.75 -27.25 -11.48
N ALA A 355 11.60 -26.71 -10.63
CA ALA A 355 13.04 -26.66 -10.90
C ALA A 355 13.68 -28.05 -10.97
N TYR A 356 13.07 -29.07 -10.31
CA TYR A 356 13.61 -30.42 -10.18
C TYR A 356 12.68 -31.52 -10.73
N HIS A 357 11.45 -31.21 -11.13
CA HIS A 357 10.49 -32.19 -11.66
C HIS A 357 9.96 -31.74 -13.04
N ASP A 358 9.62 -32.71 -13.86
CA ASP A 358 8.96 -32.48 -15.14
C ASP A 358 7.52 -31.97 -14.91
N PRO A 359 7.09 -30.86 -15.54
CA PRO A 359 5.77 -30.28 -15.27
C PRO A 359 4.59 -31.16 -15.70
N LEU A 360 4.79 -32.06 -16.69
CA LEU A 360 3.75 -32.95 -17.19
C LEU A 360 3.67 -34.23 -16.32
N THR A 361 4.77 -34.96 -16.22
CA THR A 361 4.79 -36.29 -15.60
C THR A 361 5.02 -36.28 -14.10
N LYS A 362 5.47 -35.15 -13.53
CA LYS A 362 5.79 -34.92 -12.10
C LYS A 362 6.95 -35.75 -11.56
N ILE A 363 7.56 -36.65 -12.32
CA ILE A 363 8.80 -37.33 -11.94
C ILE A 363 10.00 -36.37 -12.07
N PRO A 364 11.18 -36.68 -11.54
CA PRO A 364 12.40 -35.90 -11.72
C PRO A 364 12.63 -35.46 -13.16
N ASN A 365 13.09 -34.21 -13.35
CA ASN A 365 13.44 -33.68 -14.65
C ASN A 365 14.93 -33.94 -14.99
N ARG A 366 15.39 -33.53 -16.17
CA ARG A 366 16.77 -33.62 -16.61
C ARG A 366 17.77 -33.10 -15.58
N ARG A 367 17.51 -31.89 -15.03
CA ARG A 367 18.41 -31.27 -14.05
C ARG A 367 18.55 -32.12 -12.79
N ASN A 368 17.45 -32.59 -12.24
CA ASN A 368 17.45 -33.46 -11.06
C ASN A 368 18.21 -34.76 -11.33
N PHE A 369 18.02 -35.35 -12.54
CA PHE A 369 18.76 -36.56 -12.93
C PHE A 369 20.27 -36.35 -12.88
N TYR A 370 20.76 -35.29 -13.57
CA TYR A 370 22.20 -35.01 -13.63
C TYR A 370 22.81 -34.73 -12.25
N GLU A 371 22.12 -33.96 -11.41
CA GLU A 371 22.61 -33.67 -10.05
C GLU A 371 22.68 -34.92 -9.16
N ARG A 372 21.60 -35.72 -9.12
CA ARG A 372 21.56 -36.96 -8.29
C ARG A 372 22.42 -38.07 -8.85
N ALA A 373 22.47 -38.26 -10.16
CA ALA A 373 23.32 -39.28 -10.77
C ALA A 373 24.80 -38.96 -10.62
N GLY A 374 25.17 -37.65 -10.75
CA GLY A 374 26.54 -37.20 -10.49
C GLY A 374 27.00 -37.48 -9.05
N GLN A 375 26.09 -37.26 -8.09
CA GLN A 375 26.39 -37.60 -6.68
C GLN A 375 26.47 -39.11 -6.46
N ALA A 376 25.56 -39.90 -7.04
CA ALA A 376 25.55 -41.35 -6.89
C ALA A 376 26.84 -42.00 -7.43
N ILE A 377 27.41 -41.49 -8.54
CA ILE A 377 28.68 -41.99 -9.09
C ILE A 377 29.86 -41.81 -8.11
N LEU A 378 29.81 -40.75 -7.29
CA LEU A 378 30.84 -40.50 -6.27
C LEU A 378 30.69 -41.32 -4.99
N GLU A 379 29.46 -41.74 -4.68
CA GLU A 379 29.11 -42.38 -3.41
C GLU A 379 28.92 -43.91 -3.50
N GLN A 380 28.69 -44.44 -4.73
CA GLN A 380 28.35 -45.84 -4.94
C GLN A 380 29.47 -46.60 -5.69
N ASP A 381 29.63 -47.86 -5.40
CA ASP A 381 30.63 -48.74 -6.06
C ASP A 381 30.27 -48.98 -7.55
N SER A 382 29.00 -49.06 -7.87
CA SER A 382 28.48 -49.24 -9.22
C SER A 382 27.21 -48.46 -9.42
N VAL A 383 27.11 -47.83 -10.59
CA VAL A 383 25.90 -47.05 -11.00
C VAL A 383 25.55 -47.43 -12.42
N THR A 384 24.28 -47.76 -12.67
CA THR A 384 23.76 -48.03 -14.01
C THR A 384 22.88 -46.85 -14.44
N VAL A 385 23.14 -46.39 -15.69
CA VAL A 385 22.28 -45.46 -16.42
C VAL A 385 21.49 -46.24 -17.43
N VAL A 386 20.18 -46.07 -17.45
CA VAL A 386 19.25 -46.61 -18.43
C VAL A 386 18.62 -45.48 -19.22
N VAL A 387 18.72 -45.51 -20.52
CA VAL A 387 18.06 -44.59 -21.44
C VAL A 387 16.88 -45.33 -22.07
N VAL A 388 15.69 -44.76 -21.96
CA VAL A 388 14.44 -45.32 -22.46
C VAL A 388 13.83 -44.30 -23.41
N ASP A 389 13.50 -44.74 -24.62
CA ASP A 389 12.84 -43.88 -25.62
C ASP A 389 11.59 -44.60 -26.17
N LEU A 390 10.51 -43.85 -26.33
CA LEU A 390 9.23 -44.38 -26.85
C LEU A 390 9.24 -44.55 -28.37
N ASP A 391 9.06 -45.75 -28.83
CA ASP A 391 8.98 -46.06 -30.25
C ASP A 391 7.66 -45.60 -30.86
N GLY A 392 7.74 -44.64 -31.80
CA GLY A 392 6.56 -44.18 -32.52
C GLY A 392 5.66 -43.21 -31.80
N PHE A 393 6.12 -42.57 -30.72
CA PHE A 393 5.34 -41.60 -29.96
C PHE A 393 4.76 -40.46 -30.80
N LYS A 394 5.50 -40.03 -31.84
CA LYS A 394 4.97 -39.05 -32.79
C LYS A 394 3.69 -39.53 -33.49
N SER A 395 3.63 -40.81 -33.88
CA SER A 395 2.42 -41.39 -34.51
C SER A 395 1.22 -41.41 -33.53
N ILE A 396 1.47 -41.61 -32.23
CA ILE A 396 0.43 -41.52 -31.20
C ILE A 396 -0.12 -40.09 -31.17
N ASN A 397 0.74 -39.08 -31.12
CA ASN A 397 0.31 -37.67 -31.19
C ASN A 397 -0.44 -37.33 -32.47
N ASP A 398 0.06 -37.80 -33.63
CA ASP A 398 -0.54 -37.52 -34.92
C ASP A 398 -1.92 -38.20 -35.08
N THR A 399 -2.12 -39.37 -34.46
CA THR A 399 -3.36 -40.15 -34.55
C THR A 399 -4.41 -39.70 -33.51
N TYR A 400 -4.00 -39.54 -32.27
CA TYR A 400 -4.91 -39.34 -31.13
C TYR A 400 -4.86 -37.91 -30.55
N GLY A 401 -3.96 -37.07 -31.03
CA GLY A 401 -3.77 -35.71 -30.55
C GLY A 401 -2.84 -35.61 -29.33
N HIS A 402 -2.29 -34.41 -29.13
CA HIS A 402 -1.31 -34.15 -28.07
C HIS A 402 -1.81 -34.41 -26.64
N GLN A 403 -3.11 -34.22 -26.39
CA GLN A 403 -3.68 -34.49 -25.04
C GLN A 403 -3.60 -35.98 -24.66
N ILE A 404 -3.81 -36.86 -25.64
CA ILE A 404 -3.67 -38.30 -25.44
C ILE A 404 -2.20 -38.69 -25.33
N GLY A 405 -1.33 -38.07 -26.15
CA GLY A 405 0.12 -38.26 -25.99
C GLY A 405 0.64 -37.84 -24.64
N ASP A 406 0.16 -36.72 -24.09
CA ASP A 406 0.51 -36.29 -22.74
C ASP A 406 0.04 -37.29 -21.66
N ALA A 407 -1.20 -37.80 -21.77
CA ALA A 407 -1.70 -38.85 -20.88
C ALA A 407 -0.91 -40.16 -20.98
N PHE A 408 -0.47 -40.53 -22.20
CA PHE A 408 0.40 -41.69 -22.44
C PHE A 408 1.77 -41.53 -21.76
N LEU A 409 2.39 -40.35 -21.84
CA LEU A 409 3.65 -40.04 -21.16
C LEU A 409 3.50 -40.08 -19.63
N ILE A 410 2.38 -39.60 -19.09
CA ILE A 410 2.07 -39.68 -17.67
C ILE A 410 1.93 -41.15 -17.22
N HIS A 411 1.24 -41.97 -18.00
CA HIS A 411 1.08 -43.39 -17.72
C HIS A 411 2.45 -44.12 -17.71
N LEU A 412 3.30 -43.90 -18.71
CA LEU A 412 4.64 -44.46 -18.76
C LEU A 412 5.48 -44.01 -17.55
N ALA A 413 5.46 -42.72 -17.21
CA ALA A 413 6.18 -42.22 -16.06
C ALA A 413 5.78 -42.92 -14.75
N GLN A 414 4.48 -43.16 -14.54
CA GLN A 414 3.95 -43.88 -13.39
C GLN A 414 4.42 -45.36 -13.35
N LEU A 415 4.50 -46.02 -14.51
CA LEU A 415 5.02 -47.38 -14.59
C LEU A 415 6.50 -47.40 -14.24
N LEU A 416 7.31 -46.49 -14.78
CA LEU A 416 8.71 -46.37 -14.48
C LEU A 416 8.96 -46.11 -12.96
N GLU A 417 8.22 -45.18 -12.38
CA GLU A 417 8.34 -44.85 -10.94
C GLU A 417 7.97 -46.00 -10.02
N ARG A 418 7.00 -46.87 -10.41
CA ARG A 418 6.64 -48.07 -9.66
C ARG A 418 7.66 -49.19 -9.81
N THR A 419 8.29 -49.31 -10.98
CA THR A 419 9.27 -50.38 -11.29
C THR A 419 10.65 -50.09 -10.67
N VAL A 420 11.08 -48.82 -10.72
CA VAL A 420 12.38 -48.40 -10.18
C VAL A 420 12.24 -48.11 -8.69
N LYS A 421 12.84 -48.98 -7.86
CA LYS A 421 12.79 -48.86 -6.40
C LYS A 421 13.94 -47.99 -5.86
N PRO A 422 13.68 -47.22 -4.79
CA PRO A 422 14.76 -46.49 -4.11
C PRO A 422 15.93 -47.42 -3.69
N PRO A 423 17.19 -46.95 -3.77
CA PRO A 423 17.62 -45.58 -4.06
C PRO A 423 17.65 -45.20 -5.54
N GLY A 424 17.33 -46.13 -6.45
CA GLY A 424 17.13 -45.84 -7.86
C GLY A 424 15.95 -44.84 -8.10
N PHE A 425 15.91 -44.23 -9.25
CA PHE A 425 14.81 -43.34 -9.66
C PHE A 425 14.72 -43.19 -11.17
N ALA A 426 13.55 -42.79 -11.65
CA ALA A 426 13.28 -42.43 -13.03
C ALA A 426 13.18 -40.90 -13.20
N ALA A 427 13.57 -40.39 -14.37
CA ALA A 427 13.48 -38.99 -14.75
C ALA A 427 13.04 -38.86 -16.20
N ARG A 428 12.27 -37.81 -16.52
CA ARG A 428 11.99 -37.43 -17.90
C ARG A 428 12.96 -36.36 -18.35
N VAL A 429 13.73 -36.62 -19.39
CA VAL A 429 14.82 -35.74 -19.86
C VAL A 429 14.34 -34.78 -20.92
N GLY A 430 13.39 -35.19 -21.76
CA GLY A 430 12.77 -34.36 -22.78
C GLY A 430 11.92 -35.19 -23.75
N GLY A 431 10.90 -34.59 -24.32
CA GLY A 431 10.04 -35.27 -25.31
C GLY A 431 9.51 -36.61 -24.80
N ASP A 432 9.92 -37.69 -25.47
CA ASP A 432 9.60 -39.08 -25.20
C ASP A 432 10.77 -39.88 -24.57
N GLU A 433 11.82 -39.17 -24.09
CA GLU A 433 13.00 -39.75 -23.49
C GLU A 433 12.93 -39.76 -21.96
N PHE A 434 13.22 -40.95 -21.39
CA PHE A 434 13.31 -41.15 -19.94
C PHE A 434 14.66 -41.76 -19.57
N PHE A 435 15.22 -41.28 -18.46
CA PHE A 435 16.45 -41.83 -17.90
C PHE A 435 16.15 -42.47 -16.53
N LEU A 436 16.79 -43.65 -16.31
CA LEU A 436 16.72 -44.30 -14.99
C LEU A 436 18.12 -44.39 -14.39
N LEU A 437 18.22 -44.29 -13.09
CA LEU A 437 19.42 -44.54 -12.35
C LEU A 437 19.19 -45.74 -11.42
N LEU A 438 20.08 -46.74 -11.51
CA LEU A 438 20.04 -47.95 -10.68
C LEU A 438 21.41 -48.14 -10.03
N PRO A 439 21.57 -47.89 -8.74
CA PRO A 439 22.84 -48.14 -8.05
C PRO A 439 23.01 -49.61 -7.69
N ASN A 440 24.28 -50.05 -7.65
CA ASN A 440 24.72 -51.37 -7.13
C ASN A 440 24.02 -52.58 -7.78
N GLN A 441 23.91 -52.60 -9.12
CA GLN A 441 23.38 -53.74 -9.87
C GLN A 441 24.50 -54.58 -10.47
N THR A 442 24.36 -55.91 -10.47
CA THR A 442 25.19 -56.80 -11.25
C THR A 442 24.72 -56.91 -12.71
N PRO A 443 25.57 -57.33 -13.65
CA PRO A 443 25.15 -57.52 -15.07
C PRO A 443 23.92 -58.44 -15.21
N ASP A 444 23.85 -59.54 -14.49
CA ASP A 444 22.71 -60.47 -14.52
C ASP A 444 21.41 -59.79 -14.00
N GLN A 445 21.51 -58.98 -12.95
CA GLN A 445 20.39 -58.21 -12.43
C GLN A 445 19.91 -57.15 -13.44
N LEU A 446 20.84 -56.56 -14.23
CA LEU A 446 20.49 -55.58 -15.25
C LEU A 446 19.73 -56.24 -16.40
N HIS A 447 20.12 -57.44 -16.84
CA HIS A 447 19.34 -58.20 -17.82
C HIS A 447 17.95 -58.56 -17.30
N GLN A 448 17.85 -59.02 -16.07
CA GLN A 448 16.55 -59.31 -15.45
C GLN A 448 15.67 -58.04 -15.31
N PHE A 449 16.26 -56.92 -14.88
CA PHE A 449 15.55 -55.66 -14.79
C PHE A 449 15.03 -55.17 -16.14
N ALA A 450 15.87 -55.18 -17.15
CA ALA A 450 15.48 -54.70 -18.48
C ALA A 450 14.40 -55.59 -19.14
N ALA A 451 14.48 -56.90 -18.96
CA ALA A 451 13.46 -57.86 -19.43
C ALA A 451 12.13 -57.61 -18.68
N SER A 452 12.17 -57.53 -17.33
CA SER A 452 10.98 -57.22 -16.50
C SER A 452 10.36 -55.88 -16.82
N LEU A 453 11.17 -54.88 -17.18
CA LEU A 453 10.66 -53.58 -17.60
C LEU A 453 9.85 -53.66 -18.91
N LEU A 454 10.34 -54.39 -19.92
CA LEU A 454 9.59 -54.61 -21.14
C LEU A 454 8.32 -55.43 -20.90
N GLU A 455 8.37 -56.48 -20.07
CA GLU A 455 7.16 -57.22 -19.67
C GLU A 455 6.16 -56.30 -18.95
N THR A 456 6.60 -55.42 -18.06
CA THR A 456 5.75 -54.46 -17.39
C THR A 456 5.05 -53.54 -18.39
N PHE A 457 5.72 -53.08 -19.43
CA PHE A 457 5.09 -52.25 -20.47
C PHE A 457 4.11 -53.06 -21.32
N GLN A 458 4.39 -54.28 -21.62
CA GLN A 458 3.52 -55.18 -22.38
C GLN A 458 2.24 -55.50 -21.59
N ASP A 459 2.36 -55.76 -20.29
CA ASP A 459 1.26 -56.14 -19.41
C ASP A 459 0.38 -54.95 -19.00
N ASN A 460 0.89 -53.73 -19.18
CA ASN A 460 0.19 -52.49 -18.78
C ASN A 460 0.05 -51.50 -19.96
N PRO A 461 -0.61 -51.87 -21.06
CA PRO A 461 -0.85 -50.97 -22.16
C PRO A 461 -1.64 -49.74 -21.74
N PHE A 462 -1.51 -48.64 -22.45
CA PHE A 462 -2.31 -47.46 -22.21
C PHE A 462 -3.74 -47.67 -22.72
N THR A 463 -4.72 -47.52 -21.85
CA THR A 463 -6.14 -47.73 -22.19
C THR A 463 -6.80 -46.43 -22.57
N LEU A 464 -7.29 -46.31 -23.79
CA LEU A 464 -8.08 -45.18 -24.30
C LEU A 464 -9.50 -45.68 -24.62
N ALA A 465 -10.47 -45.40 -23.78
CA ALA A 465 -11.81 -45.96 -23.83
C ALA A 465 -11.80 -47.51 -23.88
N GLU A 466 -12.05 -48.12 -25.03
CA GLU A 466 -11.97 -49.57 -25.24
C GLU A 466 -10.72 -50.02 -26.04
N GLU A 467 -9.89 -49.08 -26.50
CA GLU A 467 -8.69 -49.36 -27.30
C GLU A 467 -7.47 -49.47 -26.39
N LEU A 468 -6.63 -50.47 -26.64
CA LEU A 468 -5.35 -50.67 -25.95
C LEU A 468 -4.22 -50.21 -26.84
N ILE A 469 -3.48 -49.19 -26.38
CA ILE A 469 -2.30 -48.67 -27.08
C ILE A 469 -1.07 -49.29 -26.43
N GLU A 470 -0.35 -50.13 -27.19
CA GLU A 470 0.87 -50.77 -26.70
C GLU A 470 1.98 -49.77 -26.40
N ILE A 471 2.70 -49.99 -25.31
CA ILE A 471 3.90 -49.25 -24.97
C ILE A 471 5.10 -49.97 -25.56
N ARG A 472 5.67 -49.40 -26.62
CA ARG A 472 6.88 -49.92 -27.30
C ARG A 472 8.05 -48.99 -27.00
N THR A 473 9.18 -49.57 -26.58
CA THR A 473 10.35 -48.77 -26.14
C THR A 473 11.65 -49.37 -26.62
N SER A 474 12.58 -48.51 -27.01
CA SER A 474 13.99 -48.87 -27.21
C SER A 474 14.78 -48.48 -25.96
N ILE A 475 15.46 -49.45 -25.36
CA ILE A 475 16.13 -49.29 -24.06
C ILE A 475 17.62 -49.56 -24.21
N GLY A 476 18.44 -48.64 -23.74
CA GLY A 476 19.90 -48.83 -23.66
C GLY A 476 20.41 -48.72 -22.20
N LEU A 477 21.33 -49.57 -21.82
CA LEU A 477 21.94 -49.63 -20.50
C LEU A 477 23.45 -49.50 -20.58
N SER A 478 24.01 -48.77 -19.62
CA SER A 478 25.46 -48.74 -19.35
C SER A 478 25.70 -48.67 -17.86
N TYR A 479 26.80 -49.19 -17.36
CA TYR A 479 27.12 -49.20 -15.94
C TYR A 479 28.60 -48.90 -15.64
N SER A 480 28.84 -48.28 -14.50
CA SER A 480 30.18 -48.06 -13.98
C SER A 480 30.67 -49.27 -13.16
N PRO A 481 31.99 -49.53 -13.11
CA PRO A 481 33.06 -48.81 -13.82
C PRO A 481 33.28 -49.30 -15.26
N ASP A 482 32.72 -50.43 -15.69
CA ASP A 482 33.10 -51.17 -16.91
C ASP A 482 32.82 -50.38 -18.18
N HIS A 483 31.72 -49.61 -18.23
CA HIS A 483 31.35 -48.79 -19.37
C HIS A 483 31.70 -47.31 -19.20
N GLY A 484 32.44 -46.96 -18.12
CA GLY A 484 32.90 -45.59 -17.85
C GLY A 484 32.73 -45.16 -16.39
N ILE A 485 33.49 -44.14 -16.03
CA ILE A 485 33.53 -43.60 -14.66
C ILE A 485 32.89 -42.19 -14.55
N SER A 486 32.43 -41.62 -15.65
CA SER A 486 31.75 -40.35 -15.65
C SER A 486 30.30 -40.49 -16.12
N LEU A 487 29.41 -39.65 -15.62
CA LEU A 487 27.99 -39.65 -16.00
C LEU A 487 27.80 -39.45 -17.50
N ASP A 488 28.54 -38.52 -18.09
CA ASP A 488 28.43 -38.22 -19.53
C ASP A 488 28.85 -39.44 -20.40
N THR A 489 29.89 -40.17 -19.98
CA THR A 489 30.31 -41.38 -20.66
C THR A 489 29.25 -42.47 -20.55
N LEU A 490 28.67 -42.66 -19.36
CA LEU A 490 27.61 -43.65 -19.15
C LEU A 490 26.36 -43.32 -19.98
N ILE A 491 25.92 -42.07 -19.97
CA ILE A 491 24.76 -41.61 -20.79
C ILE A 491 25.06 -41.87 -22.29
N HIS A 492 26.24 -41.51 -22.73
CA HIS A 492 26.62 -41.70 -24.14
C HIS A 492 26.58 -43.18 -24.55
N HIS A 493 27.11 -44.07 -23.74
CA HIS A 493 27.14 -45.52 -24.02
C HIS A 493 25.73 -46.14 -23.93
N ALA A 494 24.90 -45.70 -22.98
CA ALA A 494 23.51 -46.14 -22.92
C ALA A 494 22.72 -45.68 -24.14
N ASP A 495 22.94 -44.43 -24.58
CA ASP A 495 22.30 -43.87 -25.78
C ASP A 495 22.71 -44.65 -27.05
N GLN A 496 24.01 -44.99 -27.21
CA GLN A 496 24.48 -45.85 -28.31
C GLN A 496 23.78 -47.23 -28.32
N ALA A 497 23.64 -47.84 -27.14
CA ALA A 497 22.96 -49.12 -26.99
C ALA A 497 21.46 -49.02 -27.36
N MET A 498 20.79 -47.97 -26.89
CA MET A 498 19.39 -47.69 -27.22
C MET A 498 19.19 -47.44 -28.74
N TYR A 499 20.07 -46.64 -29.35
CA TYR A 499 20.04 -46.35 -30.75
C TYR A 499 20.22 -47.62 -31.64
N HIS A 500 21.07 -48.57 -31.17
CA HIS A 500 21.20 -49.88 -31.85
C HIS A 500 19.86 -50.62 -31.87
N ILE A 501 19.09 -50.63 -30.81
CA ILE A 501 17.75 -51.26 -30.77
C ILE A 501 16.78 -50.54 -31.71
N LYS A 502 16.79 -49.21 -31.74
CA LYS A 502 15.94 -48.41 -32.69
C LYS A 502 16.14 -48.82 -34.15
N TYR A 503 17.38 -49.14 -34.57
CA TYR A 503 17.69 -49.55 -35.95
C TYR A 503 17.45 -51.04 -36.23
N ASN A 504 17.46 -51.90 -35.21
CA ASN A 504 17.39 -53.37 -35.37
C ASN A 504 16.03 -53.96 -34.95
N GLY A 505 14.93 -53.25 -35.14
CA GLY A 505 13.61 -53.80 -34.96
C GLY A 505 12.77 -53.15 -33.88
N LYS A 506 13.35 -52.23 -33.05
CA LYS A 506 12.65 -51.53 -31.93
C LYS A 506 12.16 -52.51 -30.86
N ASN A 507 11.44 -51.96 -29.84
CA ASN A 507 10.79 -52.71 -28.77
C ASN A 507 11.71 -53.77 -28.15
N GLY A 508 12.79 -53.32 -27.52
CA GLY A 508 13.79 -54.21 -26.91
C GLY A 508 14.80 -53.45 -26.05
N TYR A 509 15.77 -54.19 -25.54
CA TYR A 509 16.85 -53.60 -24.75
C TYR A 509 18.22 -54.09 -25.18
N ARG A 510 19.25 -53.29 -24.90
CA ARG A 510 20.66 -53.66 -25.03
C ARG A 510 21.49 -53.06 -23.92
N ILE A 511 22.40 -53.86 -23.36
CA ILE A 511 23.46 -53.36 -22.50
C ILE A 511 24.66 -53.05 -23.43
N HIS A 512 25.30 -51.90 -23.20
CA HIS A 512 26.48 -51.50 -23.99
C HIS A 512 27.58 -52.54 -23.89
N ASP A 513 28.20 -52.89 -25.03
CA ASP A 513 29.31 -53.83 -25.10
C ASP A 513 30.63 -53.10 -25.41
N THR A 514 31.63 -53.27 -24.54
CA THR A 514 32.95 -52.66 -24.75
C THR A 514 33.67 -53.12 -26.04
N LEU A 515 33.21 -54.20 -26.63
CA LEU A 515 33.79 -54.77 -27.88
C LEU A 515 33.28 -54.06 -29.13
N ASP A 516 32.10 -53.41 -29.13
CA ASP A 516 31.53 -52.69 -30.26
C ASP A 516 32.22 -51.35 -30.59
N SER A 517 33.06 -50.84 -29.70
CA SER A 517 33.79 -49.58 -29.89
C SER A 517 34.97 -49.65 -30.90
N ILE A 518 35.27 -50.84 -31.45
CA ILE A 518 36.43 -51.08 -32.34
C ILE A 518 36.05 -51.14 -33.82
N GLN A 519 34.76 -51.17 -34.21
CA GLN A 519 34.34 -51.18 -35.61
C GLN A 519 33.61 -49.88 -36.03
N ARG A 520 34.37 -48.79 -36.19
CA ARG A 520 33.99 -47.78 -37.19
C ARG A 520 34.57 -48.22 -38.54
N PRO A 521 33.76 -48.36 -39.61
CA PRO A 521 34.32 -48.44 -40.95
C PRO A 521 35.05 -47.11 -41.20
N SER A 522 36.32 -47.20 -41.58
CA SER A 522 37.08 -46.06 -42.08
C SER A 522 36.29 -45.42 -43.20
N GLU A 523 35.94 -44.17 -43.08
CA GLU A 523 35.55 -43.32 -44.23
C GLU A 523 36.72 -43.33 -45.22
N GLY A 524 36.60 -44.23 -46.21
CA GLY A 524 37.40 -44.18 -47.42
C GLY A 524 37.11 -42.84 -48.12
N GLY A 525 38.13 -42.01 -48.21
CA GLY A 525 38.12 -40.78 -48.95
C GLY A 525 37.92 -41.07 -50.43
N THR A 526 37.43 -40.12 -51.10
CA THR A 526 37.79 -39.59 -52.42
C THR A 526 36.58 -39.00 -53.15
N ARG A 527 36.72 -37.78 -53.39
CA ARG A 527 36.33 -36.82 -54.45
C ARG A 527 35.13 -35.94 -54.15
#